data_a8598f186637f9aa8020a8966ca4af83
#
_entry.id   a8598f186637f9aa8020a8966ca4af83
#
_cell.length_a   1.000
_cell.length_b   1.000
_cell.length_c   1.000
_cell.angle_alpha   90.00
_cell.angle_beta   90.00
_cell.angle_gamma   90.00
#
_symmetry.space_group_name_H-M   'P 1'
#
loop_
_entity.id
_entity.type
_entity.pdbx_description
1 polymer ?
#
loop_
_entity_poly.entity_id
_entity_poly.type
_entity_poly.pdbx_seq_one_letter_code
_entity_poly.pdbx_strand_id
1 'polypeptide(L)'
;MEYTHKPVLLDACIQALNIRPDGIYVDGTLGRAGHSREIAGRLTTGRLICIDRDQAAIDAAQDRLAPWLDRVTLIHSNFSELKEVLSRCGVSGADGMLFDLGVSSPQLDDASRGFSYMQDAPLDMRMDTSAPLSAADIVNTWSQEELRRILFEYGEERYAPAIARAIVRARETAPVKTTLE
;
A
#
# COMPACT_ATOMS: atom_id res chain seq x y z
N MET A 1 -4.86 14.21 20.56
CA MET A 1 -5.92 14.42 19.54
C MET A 1 -5.93 13.19 18.66
N GLU A 2 -7.04 12.46 18.67
CA GLU A 2 -7.21 11.34 17.75
C GLU A 2 -7.38 11.93 16.34
N TYR A 3 -6.39 11.76 15.51
CA TYR A 3 -6.43 12.19 14.10
C TYR A 3 -7.42 11.26 13.39
N THR A 4 -8.68 11.68 13.29
CA THR A 4 -9.72 10.96 12.54
C THR A 4 -9.49 11.17 11.05
N HIS A 5 -8.54 10.42 10.49
CA HIS A 5 -8.33 10.40 9.05
C HIS A 5 -9.57 9.79 8.38
N LYS A 6 -10.34 10.63 7.69
CA LYS A 6 -11.46 10.14 6.87
C LYS A 6 -10.88 9.55 5.57
N PRO A 7 -11.24 8.32 5.20
CA PRO A 7 -10.80 7.74 3.93
C PRO A 7 -11.21 8.58 2.72
N VAL A 8 -10.40 8.56 1.69
CA VAL A 8 -10.65 9.29 0.44
C VAL A 8 -11.95 8.78 -0.20
N LEU A 9 -12.86 9.70 -0.57
CA LEU A 9 -14.11 9.40 -1.26
C LEU A 9 -14.97 8.30 -0.58
N LEU A 10 -14.88 8.15 0.76
CA LEU A 10 -15.52 7.07 1.51
C LEU A 10 -16.97 6.86 1.10
N ASP A 11 -17.79 7.93 1.15
CA ASP A 11 -19.22 7.83 0.90
C ASP A 11 -19.51 7.39 -0.55
N ALA A 12 -18.74 7.91 -1.52
CA ALA A 12 -18.87 7.55 -2.94
C ALA A 12 -18.46 6.10 -3.20
N CYS A 13 -17.36 5.63 -2.58
CA CYS A 13 -16.91 4.24 -2.70
C CYS A 13 -17.95 3.26 -2.14
N ILE A 14 -18.48 3.56 -0.96
CA ILE A 14 -19.50 2.72 -0.32
C ILE A 14 -20.80 2.69 -1.13
N GLN A 15 -21.20 3.83 -1.69
CA GLN A 15 -22.37 3.90 -2.57
C GLN A 15 -22.15 3.10 -3.86
N ALA A 16 -20.98 3.23 -4.50
CA ALA A 16 -20.65 2.52 -5.72
C ALA A 16 -20.57 1.00 -5.51
N LEU A 17 -20.05 0.54 -4.38
CA LEU A 17 -20.00 -0.88 -4.03
C LEU A 17 -21.40 -1.51 -3.88
N ASN A 18 -22.45 -0.72 -3.63
CA ASN A 18 -23.83 -1.19 -3.46
C ASN A 18 -23.92 -2.44 -2.59
N ILE A 19 -23.42 -2.32 -1.35
CA ILE A 19 -23.15 -3.45 -0.47
C ILE A 19 -24.43 -4.21 -0.09
N ARG A 20 -24.48 -5.50 -0.43
CA ARG A 20 -25.48 -6.44 0.02
C ARG A 20 -25.07 -7.08 1.32
N PRO A 21 -25.97 -7.26 2.33
CA PRO A 21 -25.62 -7.81 3.63
C PRO A 21 -25.04 -9.23 3.61
N ASP A 22 -25.33 -10.00 2.56
CA ASP A 22 -24.90 -11.39 2.33
C ASP A 22 -23.77 -11.51 1.30
N GLY A 23 -23.32 -10.38 0.71
CA GLY A 23 -22.33 -10.35 -0.37
C GLY A 23 -20.89 -10.61 0.07
N ILE A 24 -20.04 -10.87 -0.89
CA ILE A 24 -18.60 -11.06 -0.69
C ILE A 24 -17.85 -9.86 -1.28
N TYR A 25 -17.05 -9.18 -0.47
CA TYR A 25 -16.31 -8.01 -0.87
C TYR A 25 -14.83 -8.16 -0.63
N VAL A 26 -14.03 -7.40 -1.40
CA VAL A 26 -12.58 -7.32 -1.23
C VAL A 26 -12.17 -5.87 -1.05
N ASP A 27 -11.36 -5.61 -0.04
CA ASP A 27 -10.54 -4.42 0.10
C ASP A 27 -9.09 -4.82 -0.19
N GLY A 28 -8.58 -4.46 -1.37
CA GLY A 28 -7.24 -4.83 -1.83
C GLY A 28 -6.12 -3.93 -1.30
N THR A 29 -6.49 -2.90 -0.52
CA THR A 29 -5.60 -1.87 0.03
C THR A 29 -6.10 -1.44 1.41
N LEU A 30 -6.07 -2.38 2.35
CA LEU A 30 -6.67 -2.25 3.70
C LEU A 30 -6.25 -0.97 4.42
N GLY A 31 -4.95 -0.63 4.38
CA GLY A 31 -4.40 0.54 5.03
C GLY A 31 -4.83 0.63 6.51
N ARG A 32 -5.46 1.74 6.88
CA ARG A 32 -6.00 1.94 8.23
C ARG A 32 -7.42 1.38 8.43
N ALA A 33 -7.89 0.51 7.56
CA ALA A 33 -9.21 -0.12 7.61
C ALA A 33 -10.41 0.85 7.58
N GLY A 34 -10.25 2.04 7.03
CA GLY A 34 -11.33 3.02 7.01
C GLY A 34 -12.51 2.61 6.13
N HIS A 35 -12.26 2.21 4.89
CA HIS A 35 -13.25 1.65 3.98
C HIS A 35 -13.75 0.29 4.49
N SER A 36 -12.83 -0.58 4.92
CA SER A 36 -13.16 -1.92 5.43
C SER A 36 -14.13 -1.89 6.60
N ARG A 37 -14.00 -0.94 7.54
CA ARG A 37 -14.97 -0.78 8.66
C ARG A 37 -16.39 -0.49 8.16
N GLU A 38 -16.51 0.40 7.19
CA GLU A 38 -17.79 0.76 6.60
C GLU A 38 -18.42 -0.40 5.82
N ILE A 39 -17.61 -1.18 5.11
CA ILE A 39 -18.07 -2.39 4.42
C ILE A 39 -18.50 -3.44 5.44
N ALA A 40 -17.64 -3.78 6.40
CA ALA A 40 -17.90 -4.80 7.41
C ALA A 40 -19.15 -4.49 8.26
N GLY A 41 -19.39 -3.22 8.60
CA GLY A 41 -20.56 -2.78 9.33
C GLY A 41 -21.89 -2.96 8.59
N ARG A 42 -21.87 -3.14 7.27
CA ARG A 42 -23.06 -3.37 6.44
C ARG A 42 -23.31 -4.84 6.13
N LEU A 43 -22.34 -5.70 6.44
CA LEU A 43 -22.47 -7.15 6.26
C LEU A 43 -23.16 -7.78 7.46
N THR A 44 -23.97 -8.82 7.21
CA THR A 44 -24.59 -9.68 8.23
C THR A 44 -24.11 -11.12 8.12
N THR A 45 -24.35 -11.76 6.98
CA THR A 45 -23.89 -13.11 6.64
C THR A 45 -22.82 -13.13 5.55
N GLY A 46 -22.57 -11.98 4.92
CA GLY A 46 -21.55 -11.78 3.91
C GLY A 46 -20.15 -11.79 4.49
N ARG A 47 -19.15 -11.69 3.63
CA ARG A 47 -17.72 -11.76 3.98
C ARG A 47 -16.95 -10.60 3.39
N LEU A 48 -15.96 -10.11 4.12
CA LEU A 48 -14.98 -9.13 3.65
C LEU A 48 -13.57 -9.75 3.70
N ILE A 49 -12.86 -9.71 2.58
CA ILE A 49 -11.46 -10.13 2.48
C ILE A 49 -10.63 -8.85 2.34
N CYS A 50 -9.76 -8.60 3.29
CA CYS A 50 -8.90 -7.43 3.34
C CYS A 50 -7.46 -7.85 3.03
N ILE A 51 -6.84 -7.19 2.09
CA ILE A 51 -5.46 -7.46 1.66
C ILE A 51 -4.63 -6.20 1.87
N ASP A 52 -3.44 -6.36 2.41
CA ASP A 52 -2.41 -5.33 2.36
C ASP A 52 -1.04 -5.99 2.22
N ARG A 53 -0.14 -5.31 1.53
CA ARG A 53 1.26 -5.71 1.42
C ARG A 53 2.12 -5.18 2.57
N ASP A 54 1.58 -4.27 3.40
CA ASP A 54 2.22 -3.75 4.60
C ASP A 54 1.72 -4.50 5.83
N GLN A 55 2.61 -5.30 6.46
CA GLN A 55 2.26 -6.03 7.68
C GLN A 55 1.80 -5.10 8.80
N ALA A 56 2.37 -3.88 8.89
CA ALA A 56 1.95 -2.91 9.90
C ALA A 56 0.49 -2.46 9.70
N ALA A 57 0.01 -2.41 8.45
CA ALA A 57 -1.41 -2.13 8.17
C ALA A 57 -2.31 -3.28 8.65
N ILE A 58 -1.92 -4.53 8.39
CA ILE A 58 -2.63 -5.73 8.85
C ILE A 58 -2.75 -5.74 10.38
N ASP A 59 -1.63 -5.51 11.08
CA ASP A 59 -1.58 -5.51 12.54
C ASP A 59 -2.46 -4.41 13.14
N ALA A 60 -2.37 -3.20 12.59
CA ALA A 60 -3.19 -2.06 13.04
C ALA A 60 -4.69 -2.22 12.75
N ALA A 61 -5.05 -3.00 11.73
CA ALA A 61 -6.44 -3.24 11.35
C ALA A 61 -7.14 -4.25 12.27
N GLN A 62 -6.42 -5.14 12.92
CA GLN A 62 -7.00 -6.16 13.81
C GLN A 62 -7.87 -5.53 14.90
N ASP A 63 -7.34 -4.54 15.62
CA ASP A 63 -8.08 -3.86 16.68
C ASP A 63 -9.28 -3.08 16.13
N ARG A 64 -9.11 -2.46 14.96
CA ARG A 64 -10.14 -1.63 14.33
C ARG A 64 -11.29 -2.43 13.75
N LEU A 65 -11.03 -3.65 13.34
CA LEU A 65 -12.00 -4.58 12.78
C LEU A 65 -12.43 -5.66 13.77
N ALA A 66 -11.97 -5.60 15.03
CA ALA A 66 -12.30 -6.55 16.09
C ALA A 66 -13.79 -6.92 16.19
N PRO A 67 -14.76 -5.96 16.07
CA PRO A 67 -16.18 -6.29 16.13
C PRO A 67 -16.71 -7.16 14.99
N TRP A 68 -15.93 -7.32 13.88
CA TRP A 68 -16.36 -8.00 12.65
C TRP A 68 -15.43 -9.13 12.22
N LEU A 69 -14.48 -9.57 13.06
CA LEU A 69 -13.52 -10.64 12.71
C LEU A 69 -14.19 -12.00 12.44
N ASP A 70 -15.44 -12.18 12.81
CA ASP A 70 -16.24 -13.34 12.44
C ASP A 70 -16.55 -13.42 10.93
N ARG A 71 -16.51 -12.28 10.23
CA ARG A 71 -16.83 -12.13 8.81
C ARG A 71 -15.74 -11.42 8.00
N VAL A 72 -14.68 -10.93 8.66
CA VAL A 72 -13.54 -10.26 8.03
C VAL A 72 -12.32 -11.17 8.08
N THR A 73 -11.65 -11.32 6.94
CA THR A 73 -10.37 -12.05 6.83
C THR A 73 -9.27 -11.06 6.46
N LEU A 74 -8.23 -10.95 7.28
CA LEU A 74 -7.06 -10.10 7.03
C LEU A 74 -5.93 -10.93 6.43
N ILE A 75 -5.33 -10.46 5.33
CA ILE A 75 -4.31 -11.21 4.60
C ILE A 75 -3.16 -10.29 4.23
N HIS A 76 -1.96 -10.60 4.74
CA HIS A 76 -0.72 -10.00 4.27
C HIS A 76 -0.38 -10.59 2.90
N SER A 77 -0.60 -9.83 1.84
CA SER A 77 -0.34 -10.23 0.45
C SER A 77 -0.38 -9.01 -0.46
N ASN A 78 0.10 -9.17 -1.69
CA ASN A 78 -0.09 -8.19 -2.74
C ASN A 78 -1.41 -8.47 -3.48
N PHE A 79 -2.17 -7.43 -3.83
CA PHE A 79 -3.40 -7.58 -4.63
C PHE A 79 -3.13 -8.17 -6.03
N SER A 80 -1.90 -8.17 -6.52
CA SER A 80 -1.53 -8.93 -7.72
C SER A 80 -1.76 -10.44 -7.58
N GLU A 81 -1.80 -10.94 -6.33
CA GLU A 81 -2.08 -12.33 -5.99
C GLU A 81 -3.57 -12.56 -5.63
N LEU A 82 -4.45 -11.63 -6.01
CA LEU A 82 -5.86 -11.65 -5.63
C LEU A 82 -6.54 -13.00 -5.93
N LYS A 83 -6.26 -13.60 -7.09
CA LYS A 83 -6.85 -14.88 -7.50
C LYS A 83 -6.48 -16.01 -6.54
N GLU A 84 -5.23 -16.07 -6.16
CA GLU A 84 -4.69 -17.05 -5.20
C GLU A 84 -5.26 -16.81 -3.80
N VAL A 85 -5.36 -15.55 -3.39
CA VAL A 85 -5.97 -15.14 -2.12
C VAL A 85 -7.43 -15.59 -2.05
N LEU A 86 -8.24 -15.30 -3.06
CA LEU A 86 -9.65 -15.72 -3.12
C LEU A 86 -9.78 -17.23 -3.06
N SER A 87 -8.95 -17.96 -3.82
CA SER A 87 -8.93 -19.42 -3.81
C SER A 87 -8.64 -20.00 -2.42
N ARG A 88 -7.64 -19.45 -1.71
CA ARG A 88 -7.31 -19.87 -0.32
C ARG A 88 -8.46 -19.56 0.66
N CYS A 89 -9.24 -18.51 0.41
CA CYS A 89 -10.43 -18.20 1.18
C CYS A 89 -11.67 -19.04 0.84
N GLY A 90 -11.56 -19.95 -0.13
CA GLY A 90 -12.69 -20.75 -0.62
C GLY A 90 -13.73 -19.93 -1.37
N VAL A 91 -13.30 -18.84 -2.04
CA VAL A 91 -14.15 -17.90 -2.73
C VAL A 91 -13.82 -17.91 -4.22
N SER A 92 -14.85 -18.11 -5.07
CA SER A 92 -14.70 -18.15 -6.53
C SER A 92 -14.89 -16.78 -7.20
N GLY A 93 -15.42 -15.80 -6.46
CA GLY A 93 -15.65 -14.44 -6.97
C GLY A 93 -16.11 -13.52 -5.85
N ALA A 94 -16.09 -12.22 -6.12
CA ALA A 94 -16.56 -11.18 -5.21
C ALA A 94 -17.64 -10.34 -5.87
N ASP A 95 -18.60 -9.85 -5.08
CA ASP A 95 -19.67 -8.95 -5.53
C ASP A 95 -19.16 -7.52 -5.75
N GLY A 96 -18.07 -7.15 -5.06
CA GLY A 96 -17.42 -5.88 -5.25
C GLY A 96 -15.98 -5.89 -4.71
N MET A 97 -15.15 -5.04 -5.31
CA MET A 97 -13.76 -4.87 -4.92
C MET A 97 -13.42 -3.39 -4.84
N LEU A 98 -12.60 -3.02 -3.87
CA LEU A 98 -12.09 -1.67 -3.67
C LEU A 98 -10.57 -1.70 -3.67
N PHE A 99 -9.98 -0.71 -4.37
CA PHE A 99 -8.55 -0.45 -4.37
C PHE A 99 -8.32 1.06 -4.21
N ASP A 100 -7.70 1.46 -3.11
CA ASP A 100 -7.26 2.83 -2.84
C ASP A 100 -5.74 2.88 -3.03
N LEU A 101 -5.32 3.13 -4.29
CA LEU A 101 -3.94 2.99 -4.71
C LEU A 101 -3.10 4.21 -4.27
N GLY A 102 -1.95 3.94 -3.70
CA GLY A 102 -1.00 4.96 -3.27
C GLY A 102 -0.33 4.60 -1.95
N VAL A 103 0.35 5.59 -1.35
CA VAL A 103 0.97 5.48 -0.03
C VAL A 103 -0.02 5.89 1.04
N SER A 104 0.03 5.24 2.20
CA SER A 104 -0.80 5.60 3.35
C SER A 104 -0.16 6.72 4.18
N SER A 105 -1.00 7.49 4.93
CA SER A 105 -0.48 8.52 5.84
C SER A 105 0.56 7.98 6.84
N PRO A 106 0.37 6.81 7.50
CA PRO A 106 1.41 6.26 8.37
C PRO A 106 2.74 6.00 7.67
N GLN A 107 2.74 5.60 6.40
CA GLN A 107 3.98 5.40 5.63
C GLN A 107 4.70 6.73 5.37
N LEU A 108 3.96 7.83 5.18
CA LEU A 108 4.53 9.18 5.01
C LEU A 108 4.97 9.81 6.33
N ASP A 109 4.22 9.56 7.42
CA ASP A 109 4.44 10.17 8.73
C ASP A 109 5.61 9.50 9.48
N ASP A 110 5.86 8.21 9.24
CA ASP A 110 6.99 7.47 9.81
C ASP A 110 8.24 7.66 8.94
N ALA A 111 9.12 8.55 9.38
CA ALA A 111 10.37 8.85 8.68
C ALA A 111 11.21 7.59 8.38
N SER A 112 11.21 6.60 9.29
CA SER A 112 11.99 5.35 9.13
C SER A 112 11.59 4.51 7.92
N ARG A 113 10.38 4.75 7.38
CA ARG A 113 9.88 4.09 6.17
C ARG A 113 10.47 4.67 4.87
N GLY A 114 11.08 5.85 4.91
CA GLY A 114 11.78 6.45 3.77
C GLY A 114 10.89 7.00 2.65
N PHE A 115 9.56 7.15 2.87
CA PHE A 115 8.64 7.69 1.86
C PHE A 115 8.61 9.22 1.78
N SER A 116 9.23 9.89 2.76
CA SER A 116 9.25 11.36 2.85
C SER A 116 10.67 11.88 2.95
N TYR A 117 10.95 13.00 2.29
CA TYR A 117 12.19 13.76 2.42
C TYR A 117 12.07 14.92 3.42
N MET A 118 10.98 15.01 4.17
CA MET A 118 10.81 16.04 5.19
C MET A 118 11.71 15.86 6.40
N GLN A 119 12.21 14.66 6.61
CA GLN A 119 13.17 14.28 7.64
C GLN A 119 14.22 13.36 7.02
N ASP A 120 15.47 13.48 7.50
CA ASP A 120 16.53 12.58 7.08
C ASP A 120 16.34 11.19 7.70
N ALA A 121 16.26 10.18 6.85
CA ALA A 121 15.94 8.81 7.25
C ALA A 121 16.50 7.80 6.24
N PRO A 122 16.57 6.50 6.58
CA PRO A 122 16.98 5.47 5.61
C PRO A 122 16.15 5.51 4.33
N LEU A 123 16.80 5.37 3.19
CA LEU A 123 16.17 5.35 1.88
C LEU A 123 15.58 3.95 1.61
N ASP A 124 14.48 3.62 2.29
CA ASP A 124 13.83 2.29 2.21
C ASP A 124 12.72 2.24 1.17
N MET A 125 11.60 2.93 1.39
CA MET A 125 10.40 3.02 0.54
C MET A 125 9.69 1.67 0.27
N ARG A 126 10.01 0.60 0.99
CA ARG A 126 9.27 -0.66 0.86
C ARG A 126 7.94 -0.58 1.61
N MET A 127 6.84 -0.81 0.94
CA MET A 127 5.55 -1.01 1.62
C MET A 127 5.57 -2.34 2.39
N ASP A 128 6.04 -3.42 1.74
CA ASP A 128 6.35 -4.68 2.39
C ASP A 128 7.82 -4.69 2.80
N THR A 129 8.09 -4.50 4.08
CA THR A 129 9.46 -4.46 4.63
C THR A 129 10.19 -5.81 4.56
N SER A 130 9.48 -6.91 4.31
CA SER A 130 10.08 -8.22 4.06
C SER A 130 10.58 -8.40 2.61
N ALA A 131 10.16 -7.52 1.69
CA ALA A 131 10.63 -7.55 0.31
C ALA A 131 12.14 -7.26 0.23
N PRO A 132 12.87 -7.93 -0.66
CA PRO A 132 14.33 -7.83 -0.70
C PRO A 132 14.85 -6.50 -1.27
N LEU A 133 14.05 -5.79 -2.08
CA LEU A 133 14.49 -4.64 -2.86
C LEU A 133 14.00 -3.32 -2.24
N SER A 134 14.92 -2.53 -1.69
CA SER A 134 14.68 -1.18 -1.17
C SER A 134 14.95 -0.10 -2.22
N ALA A 135 14.54 1.14 -1.95
CA ALA A 135 14.90 2.28 -2.78
C ALA A 135 16.42 2.52 -2.77
N ALA A 136 17.11 2.30 -1.63
CA ALA A 136 18.57 2.37 -1.58
C ALA A 136 19.24 1.36 -2.52
N ASP A 137 18.73 0.13 -2.60
CA ASP A 137 19.25 -0.87 -3.53
C ASP A 137 19.06 -0.41 -4.98
N ILE A 138 17.89 0.08 -5.32
CA ILE A 138 17.57 0.58 -6.66
C ILE A 138 18.53 1.70 -7.05
N VAL A 139 18.67 2.74 -6.22
CA VAL A 139 19.50 3.92 -6.54
C VAL A 139 20.97 3.53 -6.65
N ASN A 140 21.44 2.60 -5.80
CA ASN A 140 22.87 2.25 -5.78
C ASN A 140 23.27 1.16 -6.76
N THR A 141 22.34 0.33 -7.26
CA THR A 141 22.71 -0.84 -8.07
C THR A 141 22.17 -0.83 -9.50
N TRP A 142 21.02 -0.19 -9.75
CA TRP A 142 20.42 -0.21 -11.09
C TRP A 142 21.21 0.62 -12.09
N SER A 143 21.14 0.23 -13.36
CA SER A 143 21.76 0.97 -14.45
C SER A 143 21.13 2.36 -14.63
N GLN A 144 21.87 3.28 -15.25
CA GLN A 144 21.33 4.61 -15.56
C GLN A 144 20.06 4.52 -16.41
N GLU A 145 19.99 3.56 -17.31
CA GLU A 145 18.83 3.37 -18.20
C GLU A 145 17.61 2.88 -17.42
N GLU A 146 17.76 1.95 -16.48
CA GLU A 146 16.69 1.47 -15.62
C GLU A 146 16.17 2.59 -14.72
N LEU A 147 17.06 3.35 -14.09
CA LEU A 147 16.69 4.53 -13.28
C LEU A 147 15.93 5.56 -14.12
N ARG A 148 16.43 5.87 -15.33
CA ARG A 148 15.74 6.77 -16.25
C ARG A 148 14.34 6.26 -16.58
N ARG A 149 14.21 4.97 -16.86
CA ARG A 149 12.93 4.34 -17.22
C ARG A 149 11.91 4.47 -16.11
N ILE A 150 12.24 4.10 -14.87
CA ILE A 150 11.27 4.17 -13.74
C ILE A 150 10.89 5.61 -13.40
N LEU A 151 11.83 6.55 -13.44
CA LEU A 151 11.56 7.97 -13.21
C LEU A 151 10.64 8.55 -14.29
N PHE A 152 10.79 8.12 -15.54
CA PHE A 152 9.97 8.58 -16.64
C PHE A 152 8.60 7.89 -16.67
N GLU A 153 8.58 6.55 -16.65
CA GLU A 153 7.35 5.77 -16.84
C GLU A 153 6.42 5.82 -15.62
N TYR A 154 6.97 5.79 -14.41
CA TYR A 154 6.19 5.75 -13.18
C TYR A 154 6.16 7.08 -12.43
N GLY A 155 7.20 7.89 -12.58
CA GLY A 155 7.29 9.22 -11.95
C GLY A 155 6.83 10.36 -12.85
N GLU A 156 6.55 10.10 -14.13
CA GLU A 156 6.21 11.10 -15.16
C GLU A 156 7.24 12.26 -15.21
N GLU A 157 8.49 11.97 -14.79
CA GLU A 157 9.55 12.97 -14.64
C GLU A 157 10.25 13.23 -15.99
N ARG A 158 10.03 14.44 -16.53
CA ARG A 158 10.62 14.84 -17.81
C ARG A 158 12.15 14.97 -17.80
N TYR A 159 12.72 15.26 -16.62
CA TYR A 159 14.18 15.35 -16.42
C TYR A 159 14.81 14.02 -16.00
N ALA A 160 14.09 12.90 -16.10
CA ALA A 160 14.56 11.55 -15.76
C ALA A 160 15.98 11.23 -16.28
N PRO A 161 16.37 11.59 -17.54
CA PRO A 161 17.74 11.33 -18.01
C PRO A 161 18.82 12.09 -17.23
N ALA A 162 18.54 13.33 -16.81
CA ALA A 162 19.47 14.14 -16.05
C ALA A 162 19.58 13.67 -14.61
N ILE A 163 18.44 13.33 -13.99
CA ILE A 163 18.36 12.81 -12.61
C ILE A 163 19.07 11.46 -12.52
N ALA A 164 18.77 10.51 -13.41
CA ALA A 164 19.43 9.19 -13.43
C ALA A 164 20.96 9.31 -13.56
N ARG A 165 21.45 10.22 -14.43
CA ARG A 165 22.88 10.50 -14.56
C ARG A 165 23.48 11.09 -13.29
N ALA A 166 22.77 12.00 -12.61
CA ALA A 166 23.22 12.59 -11.36
C ALA A 166 23.34 11.54 -10.25
N ILE A 167 22.34 10.65 -10.11
CA ILE A 167 22.36 9.54 -9.17
C ILE A 167 23.58 8.63 -9.43
N VAL A 168 23.78 8.18 -10.66
CA VAL A 168 24.91 7.30 -11.02
C VAL A 168 26.24 7.97 -10.69
N ARG A 169 26.41 9.24 -11.00
CA ARG A 169 27.61 10.00 -10.65
C ARG A 169 27.79 10.15 -9.14
N ALA A 170 26.73 10.44 -8.38
CA ALA A 170 26.82 10.62 -6.93
C ALA A 170 27.26 9.34 -6.24
N ARG A 171 26.68 8.19 -6.60
CA ARG A 171 27.00 6.89 -5.97
C ARG A 171 28.42 6.37 -6.29
N GLU A 172 29.09 6.90 -7.34
CA GLU A 172 30.51 6.61 -7.60
C GLU A 172 31.42 7.14 -6.50
N THR A 173 31.00 8.21 -5.81
CA THR A 173 31.75 8.81 -4.71
C THR A 173 31.42 8.17 -3.36
N ALA A 174 30.12 8.00 -3.08
CA ALA A 174 29.62 7.33 -1.89
C ALA A 174 28.20 6.78 -2.15
N PRO A 175 27.84 5.60 -1.59
CA PRO A 175 26.48 5.10 -1.70
C PRO A 175 25.45 6.08 -1.12
N VAL A 176 24.35 6.29 -1.82
CA VAL A 176 23.19 7.06 -1.33
C VAL A 176 22.44 6.23 -0.30
N LYS A 177 22.30 6.72 0.93
CA LYS A 177 21.77 5.94 2.06
C LYS A 177 20.51 6.54 2.66
N THR A 178 20.33 7.85 2.52
CA THR A 178 19.25 8.56 3.18
C THR A 178 18.37 9.33 2.21
N THR A 179 17.22 9.76 2.72
CA THR A 179 16.22 10.50 1.95
C THR A 179 16.65 11.91 1.57
N LEU A 180 17.66 12.48 2.25
CA LEU A 180 18.17 13.83 1.97
C LEU A 180 19.44 13.83 1.10
N GLU A 181 20.15 12.73 0.97
CA GLU A 181 21.28 12.60 0.05
C GLU A 181 20.84 12.56 -1.40
#